data_2b00811430123421f2a6036f14ce7bf6
#
_entry.id   2b00811430123421f2a6036f14ce7bf6
#
_cell.length_a   1.000
_cell.length_b   1.000
_cell.length_c   1.000
_cell.angle_alpha   90.00
_cell.angle_beta   90.00
_cell.angle_gamma   90.00
#
_symmetry.space_group_name_H-M   'P 1'
#
loop_
_entity.id
_entity.type
_entity.pdbx_description
1 polymer ?
#
loop_
_entity_poly.entity_id
_entity_poly.type
_entity_poly.pdbx_seq_one_letter_code
_entity_poly.pdbx_strand_id
1 'polypeptide(L)'
;IEKERQTQSLRRTSEFRVSLVGYTNAGKSTLFKALTGSDVFIQDQLFATLDTTVRQLNLDPSHPILLSDTVGFIRKLPHNLVASFKSTLKEVLEADLILMVLDMSSPQVKEHVKTIEDVLKELGADDIPALHVLNKVDLISDGNMIEKLQRAFPGSVTISAHRHLRLSELKSRILDKMEENYQTVDLEFPYEQGKTIAQAQEGVQVLERAYEEDGVKLKIRGSRSRISQILAGVN
;
A
#
# COMPACT_ATOMS: atom_id res chain seq x y z
N ILE A 1 -15.13 -12.32 21.55
CA ILE A 1 -14.00 -11.34 21.48
C ILE A 1 -12.79 -11.96 20.73
N GLU A 2 -12.39 -13.22 21.06
CA GLU A 2 -11.24 -13.86 20.42
C GLU A 2 -11.55 -14.32 18.97
N LYS A 3 -12.75 -14.84 18.72
CA LYS A 3 -13.27 -15.14 17.37
C LYS A 3 -13.42 -13.90 16.50
N GLU A 4 -13.84 -12.78 17.07
CA GLU A 4 -13.94 -11.50 16.33
C GLU A 4 -12.56 -10.95 15.99
N ARG A 5 -11.57 -11.07 16.90
CA ARG A 5 -10.17 -10.70 16.64
C ARG A 5 -9.53 -11.61 15.57
N GLN A 6 -9.80 -12.91 15.58
CA GLN A 6 -9.36 -13.84 14.53
C GLN A 6 -10.03 -13.54 13.19
N THR A 7 -11.34 -13.27 13.16
CA THR A 7 -12.06 -12.94 11.92
C THR A 7 -11.61 -11.57 11.37
N GLN A 8 -11.32 -10.58 12.24
CA GLN A 8 -10.73 -9.31 11.82
C GLN A 8 -9.28 -9.46 11.35
N SER A 9 -8.49 -10.34 11.98
CA SER A 9 -7.13 -10.67 11.55
C SER A 9 -7.14 -11.38 10.19
N LEU A 10 -8.04 -12.33 9.97
CA LEU A 10 -8.20 -13.06 8.70
C LEU A 10 -8.70 -12.15 7.57
N ARG A 11 -9.62 -11.22 7.84
CA ARG A 11 -10.01 -10.18 6.85
C ARG A 11 -8.85 -9.26 6.50
N ARG A 12 -8.00 -8.90 7.47
CA ARG A 12 -6.78 -8.08 7.25
C ARG A 12 -5.73 -8.77 6.39
N THR A 13 -5.69 -10.10 6.32
CA THR A 13 -4.76 -10.85 5.46
C THR A 13 -5.21 -10.94 4.01
N SER A 14 -6.44 -10.53 3.68
CA SER A 14 -7.03 -10.66 2.35
C SER A 14 -7.11 -9.36 1.56
N GLU A 15 -6.98 -8.21 2.21
CA GLU A 15 -7.12 -6.91 1.56
C GLU A 15 -5.78 -6.40 1.06
N PHE A 16 -5.76 -5.81 -0.14
CA PHE A 16 -4.58 -5.19 -0.72
C PHE A 16 -4.12 -4.02 0.16
N ARG A 17 -2.87 -4.05 0.59
CA ARG A 17 -2.29 -3.10 1.54
C ARG A 17 -1.47 -2.05 0.84
N VAL A 18 -1.77 -0.81 1.13
CA VAL A 18 -1.06 0.36 0.58
C VAL A 18 -0.49 1.17 1.73
N SER A 19 0.82 1.39 1.71
CA SER A 19 1.51 2.15 2.77
C SER A 19 2.00 3.49 2.22
N LEU A 20 1.68 4.59 2.94
CA LEU A 20 2.21 5.92 2.64
C LEU A 20 3.61 6.05 3.24
N VAL A 21 4.58 6.30 2.39
CA VAL A 21 5.98 6.50 2.76
C VAL A 21 6.43 7.86 2.22
N GLY A 22 7.26 8.56 2.92
CA GLY A 22 7.73 9.86 2.45
C GLY A 22 8.47 10.64 3.53
N TYR A 23 9.20 11.65 3.11
CA TYR A 23 9.92 12.52 4.02
C TYR A 23 8.96 13.25 4.99
N THR A 24 9.46 13.71 6.14
CA THR A 24 8.65 14.53 7.05
C THR A 24 8.11 15.76 6.31
N ASN A 25 6.87 16.12 6.60
CA ASN A 25 6.17 17.24 5.94
C ASN A 25 5.95 17.10 4.41
N ALA A 26 6.09 15.89 3.83
CA ALA A 26 5.72 15.65 2.43
C ALA A 26 4.20 15.68 2.17
N GLY A 27 3.39 15.67 3.24
CA GLY A 27 1.94 15.71 3.18
C GLY A 27 1.26 14.34 3.22
N LYS A 28 1.90 13.30 3.81
CA LYS A 28 1.34 11.95 3.95
C LYS A 28 0.01 11.94 4.72
N SER A 29 -0.01 12.49 5.94
CA SER A 29 -1.22 12.53 6.76
C SER A 29 -2.32 13.39 6.15
N THR A 30 -1.96 14.45 5.41
CA THR A 30 -2.91 15.24 4.62
C THR A 30 -3.50 14.41 3.50
N LEU A 31 -2.68 13.64 2.78
CA LEU A 31 -3.13 12.73 1.72
C LEU A 31 -4.00 11.61 2.30
N PHE A 32 -3.59 11.02 3.41
CA PHE A 32 -4.37 10.00 4.10
C PHE A 32 -5.78 10.49 4.45
N LYS A 33 -5.88 11.68 5.07
CA LYS A 33 -7.16 12.33 5.38
C LYS A 33 -7.98 12.61 4.11
N ALA A 34 -7.35 13.16 3.08
CA ALA A 34 -8.01 13.49 1.82
C ALA A 34 -8.58 12.26 1.10
N LEU A 35 -7.93 11.09 1.23
CA LEU A 35 -8.39 9.85 0.62
C LEU A 35 -9.44 9.11 1.45
N THR A 36 -9.29 9.09 2.78
CA THR A 36 -10.14 8.28 3.69
C THR A 36 -11.31 9.06 4.27
N GLY A 37 -11.30 10.40 4.21
CA GLY A 37 -12.30 11.26 4.87
C GLY A 37 -12.21 11.24 6.41
N SER A 38 -11.18 10.60 6.98
CA SER A 38 -11.02 10.48 8.43
C SER A 38 -10.47 11.74 9.06
N ASP A 39 -10.97 12.12 10.24
CA ASP A 39 -10.38 13.20 11.06
C ASP A 39 -9.11 12.71 11.74
N VAL A 40 -8.00 12.71 11.01
CA VAL A 40 -6.66 12.52 11.55
C VAL A 40 -6.14 13.89 12.02
N PHE A 41 -5.57 13.91 13.21
CA PHE A 41 -4.97 15.14 13.75
C PHE A 41 -3.73 15.49 12.93
N ILE A 42 -3.83 16.52 12.09
CA ILE A 42 -2.72 17.00 11.24
C ILE A 42 -2.03 18.12 11.98
N GLN A 43 -0.76 17.94 12.32
CA GLN A 43 0.11 19.01 12.81
C GLN A 43 1.23 19.25 11.80
N ASP A 44 1.50 20.52 11.50
CA ASP A 44 2.68 20.95 10.72
C ASP A 44 3.96 20.84 11.58
N GLN A 45 4.17 19.70 12.23
CA GLN A 45 5.34 19.44 13.07
C GLN A 45 6.08 18.20 12.55
N LEU A 46 7.38 18.17 12.80
CA LEU A 46 8.20 16.98 12.57
C LEU A 46 7.64 15.84 13.44
N PHE A 47 7.41 14.65 12.82
CA PHE A 47 6.81 13.49 13.47
C PHE A 47 5.34 13.68 13.93
N ALA A 48 4.53 14.35 13.11
CA ALA A 48 3.09 14.51 13.39
C ALA A 48 2.36 13.15 13.57
N THR A 49 2.85 12.08 12.92
CA THR A 49 2.38 10.70 13.08
C THR A 49 3.45 9.89 13.79
N LEU A 50 3.20 9.50 15.04
CA LEU A 50 4.07 8.63 15.85
C LEU A 50 3.57 7.17 15.81
N ASP A 51 2.25 6.97 15.73
CA ASP A 51 1.62 5.66 15.63
C ASP A 51 1.02 5.46 14.24
N THR A 52 1.23 4.28 13.67
CA THR A 52 0.65 3.95 12.37
C THR A 52 -0.87 3.93 12.44
N THR A 53 -1.51 4.68 11.56
CA THR A 53 -2.96 4.68 11.41
C THR A 53 -3.34 3.90 10.16
N VAL A 54 -4.18 2.87 10.31
CA VAL A 54 -4.68 2.05 9.19
C VAL A 54 -6.18 2.31 9.02
N ARG A 55 -6.63 2.53 7.79
CA ARG A 55 -8.05 2.70 7.44
C ARG A 55 -8.35 1.98 6.14
N GLN A 56 -9.57 1.49 6.05
CA GLN A 56 -10.10 0.99 4.78
C GLN A 56 -10.41 2.17 3.86
N LEU A 57 -9.99 2.06 2.61
CA LEU A 57 -10.27 2.99 1.53
C LEU A 57 -10.89 2.22 0.37
N ASN A 58 -12.04 2.67 -0.12
CA ASN A 58 -12.61 2.14 -1.35
C ASN A 58 -12.06 2.93 -2.54
N LEU A 59 -11.29 2.26 -3.39
CA LEU A 59 -10.83 2.85 -4.66
C LEU A 59 -12.02 3.06 -5.58
N ASP A 60 -12.88 2.04 -5.65
CA ASP A 60 -14.22 2.02 -6.21
C ASP A 60 -15.13 1.11 -5.35
N PRO A 61 -16.42 0.91 -5.66
CA PRO A 61 -17.32 0.08 -4.86
C PRO A 61 -16.89 -1.39 -4.69
N SER A 62 -16.06 -1.90 -5.60
CA SER A 62 -15.64 -3.32 -5.66
C SER A 62 -14.23 -3.58 -5.14
N HIS A 63 -13.42 -2.52 -4.95
CA HIS A 63 -12.01 -2.64 -4.61
C HIS A 63 -11.66 -1.91 -3.32
N PRO A 64 -11.99 -2.49 -2.15
CA PRO A 64 -11.50 -2.00 -0.87
C PRO A 64 -10.02 -2.34 -0.70
N ILE A 65 -9.26 -1.39 -0.13
CA ILE A 65 -7.86 -1.55 0.25
C ILE A 65 -7.66 -1.12 1.69
N LEU A 66 -6.57 -1.55 2.31
CA LEU A 66 -6.08 -1.00 3.57
C LEU A 66 -5.01 0.04 3.26
N LEU A 67 -5.28 1.28 3.65
CA LEU A 67 -4.32 2.38 3.55
C LEU A 67 -3.73 2.65 4.92
N SER A 68 -2.39 2.68 5.02
CA SER A 68 -1.66 3.01 6.25
C SER A 68 -0.89 4.32 6.10
N ASP A 69 -1.02 5.21 7.09
CA ASP A 69 -0.14 6.38 7.27
C ASP A 69 1.00 5.99 8.20
N THR A 70 2.23 6.23 7.76
CA THR A 70 3.42 5.88 8.51
C THR A 70 4.19 7.11 8.97
N VAL A 71 5.13 6.91 9.90
CA VAL A 71 6.04 7.96 10.37
C VAL A 71 6.85 8.53 9.20
N GLY A 72 7.02 9.86 9.18
CA GLY A 72 7.84 10.52 8.16
C GLY A 72 9.33 10.21 8.33
N PHE A 73 9.99 9.87 7.24
CA PHE A 73 11.43 9.71 7.23
C PHE A 73 12.15 11.06 7.38
N ILE A 74 13.28 11.04 8.09
CA ILE A 74 14.18 12.18 8.22
C ILE A 74 15.60 11.76 7.84
N ARG A 75 16.39 12.75 7.44
CA ARG A 75 17.83 12.57 7.22
C ARG A 75 18.48 12.18 8.55
N LYS A 76 19.07 10.99 8.65
CA LYS A 76 19.65 10.39 9.87
C LYS A 76 18.58 10.05 10.93
N LEU A 77 17.83 8.97 10.71
CA LEU A 77 17.12 8.30 11.79
C LEU A 77 18.17 7.87 12.85
N PRO A 78 18.11 8.37 14.09
CA PRO A 78 19.01 7.90 15.15
C PRO A 78 18.80 6.39 15.32
N HIS A 79 19.89 5.62 15.37
CA HIS A 79 19.83 4.15 15.53
C HIS A 79 19.01 3.70 16.73
N ASN A 80 18.93 4.53 17.78
CA ASN A 80 18.11 4.27 18.98
C ASN A 80 16.60 4.35 18.71
N LEU A 81 16.17 5.09 17.69
CA LEU A 81 14.76 5.20 17.28
C LEU A 81 14.32 4.07 16.34
N VAL A 82 15.24 3.42 15.63
CA VAL A 82 14.94 2.28 14.74
C VAL A 82 14.23 1.17 15.51
N ALA A 83 14.60 0.91 16.77
CA ALA A 83 13.95 -0.10 17.60
C ALA A 83 12.51 0.28 17.99
N SER A 84 12.24 1.57 18.23
CA SER A 84 10.90 2.09 18.54
C SER A 84 10.02 2.18 17.29
N PHE A 85 10.63 2.38 16.11
CA PHE A 85 9.93 2.43 14.83
C PHE A 85 9.67 1.05 14.20
N LYS A 86 10.22 -0.04 14.75
CA LYS A 86 9.98 -1.39 14.20
C LYS A 86 8.50 -1.77 14.09
N SER A 87 7.65 -1.30 15.01
CA SER A 87 6.21 -1.55 14.93
C SER A 87 5.51 -0.75 13.82
N THR A 88 5.93 0.50 13.61
CA THR A 88 5.38 1.38 12.55
C THR A 88 5.92 1.01 11.17
N LEU A 89 7.13 0.46 11.10
CA LEU A 89 7.76 -0.02 9.88
C LEU A 89 7.23 -1.40 9.46
N LYS A 90 6.58 -2.16 10.37
CA LYS A 90 5.95 -3.43 10.04
C LYS A 90 4.87 -3.27 8.96
N GLU A 91 4.08 -2.20 9.01
CA GLU A 91 3.05 -1.92 8.00
C GLU A 91 3.64 -1.64 6.61
N VAL A 92 4.89 -1.14 6.54
CA VAL A 92 5.61 -0.97 5.27
C VAL A 92 6.02 -2.34 4.71
N LEU A 93 6.56 -3.22 5.57
CA LEU A 93 6.98 -4.58 5.17
C LEU A 93 5.80 -5.48 4.76
N GLU A 94 4.61 -5.22 5.29
CA GLU A 94 3.39 -5.96 4.95
C GLU A 94 2.60 -5.34 3.79
N ALA A 95 3.11 -4.25 3.17
CA ALA A 95 2.42 -3.58 2.08
C ALA A 95 2.59 -4.33 0.75
N ASP A 96 1.54 -4.34 -0.06
CA ASP A 96 1.55 -4.81 -1.45
C ASP A 96 1.97 -3.67 -2.41
N LEU A 97 1.82 -2.41 -1.98
CA LEU A 97 2.20 -1.21 -2.74
C LEU A 97 2.63 -0.09 -1.78
N ILE A 98 3.73 0.56 -2.09
CA ILE A 98 4.20 1.77 -1.42
C ILE A 98 3.79 3.00 -2.24
N LEU A 99 3.11 3.97 -1.62
CA LEU A 99 2.95 5.31 -2.17
C LEU A 99 4.05 6.21 -1.62
N MET A 100 5.05 6.49 -2.44
CA MET A 100 6.15 7.38 -2.08
C MET A 100 5.73 8.83 -2.28
N VAL A 101 5.31 9.49 -1.20
CA VAL A 101 4.80 10.87 -1.22
C VAL A 101 5.96 11.85 -1.19
N LEU A 102 6.07 12.67 -2.24
CA LEU A 102 7.16 13.60 -2.49
C LEU A 102 6.63 15.04 -2.53
N ASP A 103 7.28 15.93 -1.79
CA ASP A 103 6.99 17.37 -1.86
C ASP A 103 7.67 17.98 -3.10
N MET A 104 6.86 18.31 -4.13
CA MET A 104 7.37 18.91 -5.36
C MET A 104 7.99 20.31 -5.15
N SER A 105 7.56 21.04 -4.11
CA SER A 105 8.05 22.37 -3.82
C SER A 105 9.44 22.38 -3.17
N SER A 106 9.89 21.20 -2.69
CA SER A 106 11.20 21.07 -2.07
C SER A 106 12.32 21.05 -3.12
N PRO A 107 13.33 21.93 -3.00
CA PRO A 107 14.51 21.88 -3.88
C PRO A 107 15.31 20.58 -3.69
N GLN A 108 15.13 19.88 -2.59
CA GLN A 108 15.83 18.64 -2.21
C GLN A 108 15.04 17.37 -2.54
N VAL A 109 13.98 17.45 -3.36
CA VAL A 109 13.10 16.30 -3.64
C VAL A 109 13.86 15.05 -4.07
N LYS A 110 14.90 15.17 -4.89
CA LYS A 110 15.72 14.04 -5.34
C LYS A 110 16.54 13.40 -4.19
N GLU A 111 17.05 14.23 -3.28
CA GLU A 111 17.78 13.74 -2.10
C GLU A 111 16.82 13.03 -1.12
N HIS A 112 15.58 13.54 -1.01
CA HIS A 112 14.54 12.91 -0.22
C HIS A 112 14.19 11.51 -0.76
N VAL A 113 14.04 11.37 -2.09
CA VAL A 113 13.80 10.06 -2.73
C VAL A 113 14.93 9.10 -2.38
N LYS A 114 16.18 9.49 -2.59
CA LYS A 114 17.33 8.64 -2.27
C LYS A 114 17.34 8.23 -0.80
N THR A 115 17.05 9.15 0.12
CA THR A 115 16.98 8.84 1.56
C THR A 115 15.90 7.81 1.86
N ILE A 116 14.72 7.91 1.20
CA ILE A 116 13.61 6.96 1.37
C ILE A 116 14.01 5.58 0.83
N GLU A 117 14.60 5.53 -0.37
CA GLU A 117 15.06 4.29 -0.99
C GLU A 117 16.13 3.58 -0.14
N ASP A 118 17.11 4.33 0.39
CA ASP A 118 18.13 3.79 1.29
C ASP A 118 17.50 3.16 2.54
N VAL A 119 16.49 3.82 3.15
CA VAL A 119 15.79 3.30 4.32
C VAL A 119 14.93 2.07 3.97
N LEU A 120 14.21 2.08 2.85
CA LEU A 120 13.44 0.92 2.39
C LEU A 120 14.35 -0.29 2.17
N LYS A 121 15.54 -0.07 1.62
CA LYS A 121 16.54 -1.12 1.44
C LYS A 121 17.08 -1.65 2.77
N GLU A 122 17.38 -0.78 3.74
CA GLU A 122 17.79 -1.21 5.09
C GLU A 122 16.72 -2.05 5.79
N LEU A 123 15.44 -1.81 5.46
CA LEU A 123 14.30 -2.55 5.98
C LEU A 123 14.03 -3.87 5.25
N GLY A 124 14.63 -4.09 4.07
CA GLY A 124 14.29 -5.21 3.19
C GLY A 124 12.93 -5.04 2.50
N ALA A 125 12.54 -3.80 2.22
CA ALA A 125 11.28 -3.42 1.57
C ALA A 125 11.50 -2.88 0.13
N ASP A 126 12.70 -3.00 -0.41
CA ASP A 126 13.09 -2.52 -1.73
C ASP A 126 12.47 -3.32 -2.90
N ASP A 127 12.02 -4.56 -2.64
CA ASP A 127 11.29 -5.37 -3.61
C ASP A 127 9.79 -5.04 -3.70
N ILE A 128 9.25 -4.23 -2.77
CA ILE A 128 7.84 -3.85 -2.78
C ILE A 128 7.61 -2.81 -3.87
N PRO A 129 6.61 -3.02 -4.77
CA PRO A 129 6.28 -2.04 -5.81
C PRO A 129 6.02 -0.65 -5.22
N ALA A 130 6.60 0.39 -5.83
CA ALA A 130 6.41 1.78 -5.39
C ALA A 130 5.78 2.64 -6.49
N LEU A 131 4.86 3.52 -6.09
CA LEU A 131 4.27 4.56 -6.93
C LEU A 131 4.69 5.92 -6.38
N HIS A 132 5.39 6.72 -7.19
CA HIS A 132 5.75 8.09 -6.82
C HIS A 132 4.53 9.02 -6.90
N VAL A 133 4.24 9.68 -5.80
CA VAL A 133 3.14 10.66 -5.68
C VAL A 133 3.76 12.04 -5.48
N LEU A 134 3.78 12.82 -6.55
CA LEU A 134 4.30 14.20 -6.58
C LEU A 134 3.23 15.14 -5.98
N ASN A 135 3.36 15.43 -4.70
CA ASN A 135 2.39 16.22 -3.93
C ASN A 135 2.77 17.72 -3.90
N LYS A 136 1.82 18.54 -3.49
CA LYS A 136 1.91 19.99 -3.35
C LYS A 136 2.09 20.74 -4.67
N VAL A 137 1.48 20.24 -5.75
CA VAL A 137 1.51 20.91 -7.07
C VAL A 137 0.91 22.32 -7.02
N ASP A 138 0.03 22.58 -6.09
CA ASP A 138 -0.58 23.89 -5.82
C ASP A 138 0.42 24.98 -5.39
N LEU A 139 1.62 24.60 -4.95
CA LEU A 139 2.71 25.51 -4.59
C LEU A 139 3.66 25.80 -5.77
N ILE A 140 3.48 25.14 -6.92
CA ILE A 140 4.34 25.29 -8.09
C ILE A 140 3.65 26.20 -9.10
N SER A 141 4.26 27.35 -9.38
CA SER A 141 3.79 28.29 -10.42
C SER A 141 4.43 28.04 -11.80
N ASP A 142 5.59 27.38 -11.84
CA ASP A 142 6.32 27.10 -13.07
C ASP A 142 5.97 25.72 -13.64
N GLY A 143 5.23 25.70 -14.76
CA GLY A 143 4.86 24.47 -15.47
C GLY A 143 6.06 23.64 -15.93
N ASN A 144 7.18 24.28 -16.30
CA ASN A 144 8.40 23.55 -16.71
C ASN A 144 8.98 22.72 -15.55
N MET A 145 8.86 23.22 -14.33
CA MET A 145 9.30 22.48 -13.14
C MET A 145 8.45 21.21 -12.94
N ILE A 146 7.14 21.29 -13.15
CA ILE A 146 6.24 20.15 -13.08
C ILE A 146 6.66 19.09 -14.10
N GLU A 147 6.80 19.47 -15.37
CA GLU A 147 7.23 18.55 -16.43
C GLU A 147 8.60 17.93 -16.16
N LYS A 148 9.56 18.71 -15.67
CA LYS A 148 10.89 18.22 -15.32
C LYS A 148 10.85 17.15 -14.23
N LEU A 149 10.00 17.33 -13.22
CA LEU A 149 9.82 16.34 -12.15
C LEU A 149 9.09 15.11 -12.65
N GLN A 150 8.05 15.26 -13.48
CA GLN A 150 7.37 14.10 -14.08
C GLN A 150 8.31 13.27 -14.97
N ARG A 151 9.19 13.91 -15.72
CA ARG A 151 10.23 13.20 -16.50
C ARG A 151 11.28 12.53 -15.62
N ALA A 152 11.60 13.12 -14.46
CA ALA A 152 12.54 12.53 -13.50
C ALA A 152 11.95 11.32 -12.77
N PHE A 153 10.61 11.27 -12.63
CA PHE A 153 9.88 10.18 -11.97
C PHE A 153 8.80 9.63 -12.90
N PRO A 154 9.18 8.81 -13.91
CA PRO A 154 8.24 8.25 -14.88
C PRO A 154 7.15 7.43 -14.19
N GLY A 155 5.90 7.56 -14.67
CA GLY A 155 4.76 6.87 -14.10
C GLY A 155 4.23 7.48 -12.78
N SER A 156 4.82 8.59 -12.29
CA SER A 156 4.35 9.31 -11.12
C SER A 156 2.97 9.95 -11.33
N VAL A 157 2.26 10.16 -10.22
CA VAL A 157 1.00 10.94 -10.20
C VAL A 157 1.24 12.27 -9.49
N THR A 158 0.87 13.37 -10.17
CA THR A 158 0.99 14.72 -9.61
C THR A 158 -0.32 15.16 -8.97
N ILE A 159 -0.30 15.51 -7.69
CA ILE A 159 -1.49 15.84 -6.90
C ILE A 159 -1.31 17.11 -6.05
N SER A 160 -2.41 17.62 -5.52
CA SER A 160 -2.42 18.41 -4.29
C SER A 160 -3.37 17.74 -3.28
N ALA A 161 -2.80 17.15 -2.24
CA ALA A 161 -3.59 16.59 -1.15
C ALA A 161 -4.39 17.67 -0.41
N HIS A 162 -3.78 18.85 -0.20
CA HIS A 162 -4.42 19.99 0.48
C HIS A 162 -5.60 20.57 -0.31
N ARG A 163 -5.47 20.66 -1.65
CA ARG A 163 -6.52 21.20 -2.53
C ARG A 163 -7.42 20.12 -3.12
N HIS A 164 -7.26 18.85 -2.73
CA HIS A 164 -7.99 17.69 -3.27
C HIS A 164 -7.88 17.57 -4.81
N LEU A 165 -6.75 18.01 -5.40
CA LEU A 165 -6.55 17.96 -6.85
C LEU A 165 -6.01 16.60 -7.28
N ARG A 166 -6.62 16.02 -8.33
CA ARG A 166 -6.21 14.78 -9.01
C ARG A 166 -6.17 13.53 -8.12
N LEU A 167 -6.96 13.51 -7.02
CA LEU A 167 -7.05 12.34 -6.15
C LEU A 167 -7.75 11.16 -6.83
N SER A 168 -8.71 11.41 -7.75
CA SER A 168 -9.33 10.36 -8.56
C SER A 168 -8.33 9.66 -9.47
N GLU A 169 -7.41 10.42 -10.08
CA GLU A 169 -6.33 9.87 -10.89
C GLU A 169 -5.39 9.00 -10.03
N LEU A 170 -5.05 9.45 -8.82
CA LEU A 170 -4.26 8.64 -7.89
C LEU A 170 -4.97 7.32 -7.55
N LYS A 171 -6.28 7.35 -7.25
CA LYS A 171 -7.07 6.14 -7.01
C LYS A 171 -7.05 5.18 -8.21
N SER A 172 -7.21 5.70 -9.42
CA SER A 172 -7.11 4.90 -10.65
C SER A 172 -5.73 4.25 -10.79
N ARG A 173 -4.65 4.99 -10.53
CA ARG A 173 -3.29 4.44 -10.61
C ARG A 173 -2.98 3.40 -9.53
N ILE A 174 -3.56 3.55 -8.34
CA ILE A 174 -3.48 2.50 -7.31
C ILE A 174 -4.21 1.24 -7.77
N LEU A 175 -5.40 1.40 -8.37
CA LEU A 175 -6.17 0.28 -8.93
C LEU A 175 -5.38 -0.45 -10.04
N ASP A 176 -4.78 0.30 -10.98
CA ASP A 176 -3.92 -0.28 -12.03
C ASP A 176 -2.79 -1.11 -11.41
N LYS A 177 -2.11 -0.58 -10.38
CA LYS A 177 -1.03 -1.28 -9.68
C LYS A 177 -1.50 -2.51 -8.90
N MET A 178 -2.69 -2.45 -8.32
CA MET A 178 -3.31 -3.60 -7.68
C MET A 178 -3.59 -4.70 -8.71
N GLU A 179 -4.16 -4.34 -9.87
CA GLU A 179 -4.43 -5.27 -10.96
C GLU A 179 -3.15 -5.92 -11.53
N GLU A 180 -2.06 -5.15 -11.70
CA GLU A 180 -0.74 -5.65 -12.12
C GLU A 180 -0.15 -6.65 -11.11
N ASN A 181 -0.45 -6.50 -9.82
CA ASN A 181 0.04 -7.37 -8.76
C ASN A 181 -0.82 -8.62 -8.53
N TYR A 182 -1.96 -8.73 -9.20
CA TYR A 182 -2.84 -9.87 -9.06
C TYR A 182 -2.41 -11.01 -9.98
N GLN A 183 -2.55 -12.24 -9.48
CA GLN A 183 -2.36 -13.48 -10.23
C GLN A 183 -3.64 -14.30 -10.22
N THR A 184 -3.88 -14.99 -11.32
CA THR A 184 -4.93 -16.01 -11.43
C THR A 184 -4.26 -17.37 -11.49
N VAL A 185 -4.73 -18.30 -10.66
CA VAL A 185 -4.27 -19.69 -10.63
C VAL A 185 -5.43 -20.65 -10.61
N ASP A 186 -5.25 -21.80 -11.25
CA ASP A 186 -6.16 -22.92 -11.20
C ASP A 186 -5.61 -23.93 -10.17
N LEU A 187 -6.47 -24.38 -9.24
CA LEU A 187 -6.15 -25.32 -8.17
C LEU A 187 -7.11 -26.50 -8.23
N GLU A 188 -6.61 -27.70 -8.00
CA GLU A 188 -7.40 -28.90 -7.92
C GLU A 188 -7.21 -29.55 -6.54
N PHE A 189 -8.31 -29.92 -5.91
CA PHE A 189 -8.31 -30.50 -4.57
C PHE A 189 -9.18 -31.76 -4.54
N PRO A 190 -8.68 -32.89 -3.97
CA PRO A 190 -9.52 -34.00 -3.61
C PRO A 190 -10.61 -33.57 -2.60
N TYR A 191 -11.76 -34.23 -2.62
CA TYR A 191 -12.89 -33.91 -1.73
C TYR A 191 -12.54 -34.00 -0.24
N GLU A 192 -11.58 -34.85 0.13
CA GLU A 192 -11.13 -35.06 1.51
C GLU A 192 -10.43 -33.82 2.09
N GLN A 193 -9.94 -32.93 1.24
CA GLN A 193 -9.19 -31.72 1.63
C GLN A 193 -10.10 -30.50 1.90
N GLY A 194 -11.28 -30.70 2.48
CA GLY A 194 -12.24 -29.63 2.71
C GLY A 194 -11.70 -28.40 3.48
N LYS A 195 -10.78 -28.63 4.45
CA LYS A 195 -10.12 -27.52 5.17
C LYS A 195 -9.20 -26.71 4.26
N THR A 196 -8.39 -27.38 3.43
CA THR A 196 -7.47 -26.74 2.47
C THR A 196 -8.25 -25.95 1.42
N ILE A 197 -9.37 -26.49 0.93
CA ILE A 197 -10.28 -25.80 0.01
C ILE A 197 -10.82 -24.52 0.64
N ALA A 198 -11.25 -24.56 1.91
CA ALA A 198 -11.74 -23.39 2.61
C ALA A 198 -10.63 -22.32 2.77
N GLN A 199 -9.43 -22.73 3.17
CA GLN A 199 -8.28 -21.85 3.33
C GLN A 199 -7.80 -21.24 2.01
N ALA A 200 -7.86 -22.00 0.90
CA ALA A 200 -7.51 -21.51 -0.44
C ALA A 200 -8.46 -20.43 -0.96
N GLN A 201 -9.67 -20.33 -0.41
CA GLN A 201 -10.64 -19.29 -0.80
C GLN A 201 -10.57 -18.04 0.09
N GLU A 202 -9.84 -18.11 1.19
CA GLU A 202 -9.67 -16.95 2.07
C GLU A 202 -8.73 -15.94 1.43
N GLY A 203 -9.20 -14.70 1.31
CA GLY A 203 -8.38 -13.59 0.86
C GLY A 203 -8.10 -13.53 -0.64
N VAL A 204 -8.89 -14.22 -1.42
CA VAL A 204 -8.83 -14.22 -2.88
C VAL A 204 -10.23 -14.12 -3.48
N GLN A 205 -10.30 -13.70 -4.72
CA GLN A 205 -11.52 -13.75 -5.52
C GLN A 205 -11.64 -15.13 -6.15
N VAL A 206 -12.73 -15.86 -5.89
CA VAL A 206 -13.04 -17.12 -6.57
C VAL A 206 -13.75 -16.76 -7.88
N LEU A 207 -13.07 -16.98 -9.01
CA LEU A 207 -13.60 -16.71 -10.35
C LEU A 207 -14.49 -17.82 -10.84
N GLU A 208 -14.06 -19.08 -10.62
CA GLU A 208 -14.78 -20.28 -11.05
C GLU A 208 -14.65 -21.37 -9.99
N ARG A 209 -15.68 -22.19 -9.87
CA ARG A 209 -15.68 -23.42 -9.08
C ARG A 209 -16.37 -24.51 -9.86
N ALA A 210 -15.67 -25.61 -10.11
CA ALA A 210 -16.22 -26.81 -10.74
C ALA A 210 -16.05 -28.01 -9.80
N TYR A 211 -17.06 -28.88 -9.80
CA TYR A 211 -17.04 -30.16 -9.09
C TYR A 211 -16.86 -31.26 -10.14
N GLU A 212 -15.76 -31.99 -10.07
CA GLU A 212 -15.42 -33.09 -10.97
C GLU A 212 -15.55 -34.44 -10.24
N GLU A 213 -15.37 -35.56 -10.96
CA GLU A 213 -15.52 -36.89 -10.34
C GLU A 213 -14.54 -37.10 -9.18
N ASP A 214 -13.31 -36.56 -9.28
CA ASP A 214 -12.23 -36.80 -8.31
C ASP A 214 -12.00 -35.64 -7.34
N GLY A 215 -12.73 -34.50 -7.45
CA GLY A 215 -12.49 -33.35 -6.57
C GLY A 215 -13.11 -32.04 -7.02
N VAL A 216 -12.56 -30.95 -6.46
CA VAL A 216 -13.01 -29.58 -6.70
C VAL A 216 -11.92 -28.81 -7.43
N LYS A 217 -12.26 -28.21 -8.56
CA LYS A 217 -11.42 -27.22 -9.26
C LYS A 217 -11.82 -25.82 -8.85
N LEU A 218 -10.84 -25.03 -8.46
CA LEU A 218 -10.99 -23.61 -8.13
C LEU A 218 -10.11 -22.77 -9.03
N LYS A 219 -10.71 -21.78 -9.70
CA LYS A 219 -9.97 -20.70 -10.33
C LYS A 219 -10.04 -19.49 -9.43
N ILE A 220 -8.90 -19.11 -8.85
CA ILE A 220 -8.82 -18.03 -7.88
C ILE A 220 -7.91 -16.91 -8.40
N ARG A 221 -8.21 -15.67 -7.98
CA ARG A 221 -7.42 -14.48 -8.28
C ARG A 221 -7.13 -13.72 -6.99
N GLY A 222 -5.88 -13.35 -6.78
CA GLY A 222 -5.45 -12.61 -5.59
C GLY A 222 -4.07 -11.98 -5.76
N SER A 223 -3.61 -11.24 -4.74
CA SER A 223 -2.26 -10.69 -4.75
C SER A 223 -1.21 -11.80 -4.84
N ARG A 224 -0.06 -11.49 -5.44
CA ARG A 224 1.06 -12.46 -5.58
C ARG A 224 1.47 -13.05 -4.26
N SER A 225 1.53 -12.24 -3.20
CA SER A 225 1.88 -12.67 -1.85
C SER A 225 0.88 -13.69 -1.33
N ARG A 226 -0.43 -13.45 -1.50
CA ARG A 226 -1.48 -14.36 -1.05
C ARG A 226 -1.51 -15.66 -1.86
N ILE A 227 -1.39 -15.57 -3.18
CA ILE A 227 -1.32 -16.75 -4.05
C ILE A 227 -0.10 -17.62 -3.67
N SER A 228 1.07 -17.01 -3.44
CA SER A 228 2.26 -17.76 -3.00
C SER A 228 2.06 -18.49 -1.67
N GLN A 229 1.38 -17.86 -0.69
CA GLN A 229 1.03 -18.51 0.58
C GLN A 229 0.09 -19.72 0.39
N ILE A 230 -0.92 -19.57 -0.48
CA ILE A 230 -1.85 -20.66 -0.79
C ILE A 230 -1.10 -21.82 -1.43
N LEU A 231 -0.28 -21.55 -2.45
CA LEU A 231 0.51 -22.57 -3.14
C LEU A 231 1.50 -23.30 -2.21
N ALA A 232 2.08 -22.57 -1.24
CA ALA A 232 2.95 -23.18 -0.23
C ALA A 232 2.21 -24.06 0.79
N GLY A 233 0.92 -23.78 1.03
CA GLY A 233 0.07 -24.56 1.94
C GLY A 233 -0.63 -25.76 1.28
N VAL A 234 -0.59 -25.85 -0.04
CA VAL A 234 -1.19 -26.93 -0.85
C VAL A 234 -0.19 -28.07 -1.12
N ASN A 235 1.11 -27.78 -1.01
CA ASN A 235 2.19 -28.77 -1.09
C ASN A 235 2.48 -29.35 0.30
#